data_2100a074fcd1b49049dfc13fb13eb596
#
_entry.id   2100a074fcd1b49049dfc13fb13eb596
#
_cell.length_a   1.000
_cell.length_b   1.000
_cell.length_c   1.000
_cell.angle_alpha   90.00
_cell.angle_beta   90.00
_cell.angle_gamma   90.00
#
_symmetry.space_group_name_H-M   'P 1'
#
loop_
_entity.id
_entity.type
_entity.pdbx_description
1 polymer ?
#
loop_
_entity_poly.entity_id
_entity_poly.type
_entity_poly.pdbx_seq_one_letter_code
_entity_poly.pdbx_strand_id
1 'polypeptide(L)'
;MKILHTADWHLGQTFYEYDRREEHLHFLEWLKQQIRQHEIDVLLIAGDVFDSPNPSAESQRMYYRFLREVTSENPSLQIIIIAGNHDSAARLEAPNPLLEDMNVTVRGVVRRNAEGDIDLQHLIVPLYTEGEVTAYCLAVPYPVSYTHLTLPTNR
;
A
#
# COMPACT_ATOMS: atom_id res chain seq x y z
N MET A 1 11.85 -10.97 12.69
CA MET A 1 10.94 -10.12 11.88
C MET A 1 9.51 -10.33 12.31
N LYS A 2 8.80 -9.25 12.67
CA LYS A 2 7.38 -9.23 13.02
C LYS A 2 6.63 -8.47 11.93
N ILE A 3 5.63 -9.09 11.35
CA ILE A 3 4.86 -8.53 10.25
C ILE A 3 3.43 -8.27 10.72
N LEU A 4 2.92 -7.07 10.48
CA LEU A 4 1.52 -6.70 10.68
C LEU A 4 0.86 -6.55 9.32
N HIS A 5 -0.27 -7.23 9.12
CA HIS A 5 -1.03 -7.16 7.88
C HIS A 5 -2.38 -6.49 8.13
N THR A 6 -2.74 -5.58 7.24
CA THR A 6 -4.05 -4.91 7.22
C THR A 6 -4.52 -4.71 5.79
N ALA A 7 -5.82 -4.53 5.58
CA ALA A 7 -6.44 -4.32 4.27
C ALA A 7 -7.73 -3.50 4.42
N ASP A 8 -8.30 -3.07 3.31
CA ASP A 8 -9.67 -2.55 3.24
C ASP A 8 -9.93 -1.36 4.19
N TRP A 9 -9.05 -0.37 4.15
CA TRP A 9 -9.20 0.83 5.00
C TRP A 9 -10.37 1.70 4.56
N HIS A 10 -10.63 1.78 3.25
CA HIS A 10 -11.69 2.59 2.65
C HIS A 10 -11.74 4.01 3.20
N LEU A 11 -10.58 4.69 3.28
CA LEU A 11 -10.52 6.07 3.76
C LEU A 11 -11.40 6.97 2.91
N GLY A 12 -12.30 7.69 3.58
CA GLY A 12 -13.30 8.56 2.93
C GLY A 12 -14.64 7.90 2.67
N GLN A 13 -14.83 6.64 3.12
CA GLN A 13 -16.13 5.99 3.07
C GLN A 13 -17.15 6.74 3.93
N THR A 14 -18.37 6.81 3.41
CA THR A 14 -19.54 7.32 4.14
C THR A 14 -20.52 6.18 4.42
N PHE A 15 -21.27 6.30 5.50
CA PHE A 15 -22.33 5.36 5.85
C PHE A 15 -23.67 6.11 5.94
N TYR A 16 -24.57 5.88 4.99
CA TYR A 16 -25.85 6.60 4.88
C TYR A 16 -25.67 8.14 5.04
N GLU A 17 -24.75 8.73 4.28
CA GLU A 17 -24.38 10.16 4.33
C GLU A 17 -23.60 10.60 5.58
N TYR A 18 -23.37 9.73 6.55
CA TYR A 18 -22.52 10.02 7.70
C TYR A 18 -21.05 9.84 7.32
N ASP A 19 -20.26 10.88 7.58
CA ASP A 19 -18.81 10.84 7.40
C ASP A 19 -18.17 9.97 8.49
N ARG A 20 -17.42 8.94 8.07
CA ARG A 20 -16.71 8.03 8.98
C ARG A 20 -15.30 8.49 9.34
N ARG A 21 -15.00 9.75 9.11
CA ARG A 21 -13.67 10.32 9.32
C ARG A 21 -13.14 10.07 10.73
N GLU A 22 -13.95 10.28 11.76
CA GLU A 22 -13.51 10.07 13.15
C GLU A 22 -13.18 8.59 13.42
N GLU A 23 -13.95 7.67 12.85
CA GLU A 23 -13.66 6.23 12.94
C GLU A 23 -12.32 5.89 12.27
N HIS A 24 -12.06 6.44 11.07
CA HIS A 24 -10.81 6.27 10.37
C HIS A 24 -9.62 6.83 11.15
N LEU A 25 -9.76 8.02 11.75
CA LEU A 25 -8.72 8.61 12.59
C LEU A 25 -8.42 7.75 13.82
N HIS A 26 -9.45 7.23 14.49
CA HIS A 26 -9.29 6.32 15.63
C HIS A 26 -8.60 5.02 15.21
N PHE A 27 -9.00 4.44 14.07
CA PHE A 27 -8.35 3.25 13.52
C PHE A 27 -6.86 3.47 13.23
N LEU A 28 -6.52 4.56 12.55
CA LEU A 28 -5.13 4.88 12.22
C LEU A 28 -4.28 5.13 13.48
N GLU A 29 -4.85 5.78 14.48
CA GLU A 29 -4.17 5.98 15.77
C GLU A 29 -3.97 4.65 16.51
N TRP A 30 -4.99 3.79 16.55
CA TRP A 30 -4.88 2.45 17.10
C TRP A 30 -3.80 1.64 16.37
N LEU A 31 -3.76 1.70 15.04
CA LEU A 31 -2.77 0.99 14.23
C LEU A 31 -1.34 1.44 14.55
N LYS A 32 -1.09 2.75 14.72
CA LYS A 32 0.21 3.28 15.20
C LYS A 32 0.59 2.70 16.56
N GLN A 33 -0.38 2.61 17.47
CA GLN A 33 -0.13 2.01 18.80
C GLN A 33 0.25 0.54 18.69
N GLN A 34 -0.44 -0.24 17.82
CA GLN A 34 -0.10 -1.65 17.60
C GLN A 34 1.32 -1.82 17.05
N ILE A 35 1.70 -1.00 16.06
CA ILE A 35 3.05 -1.02 15.48
C ILE A 35 4.10 -0.80 16.57
N ARG A 36 3.91 0.19 17.43
CA ARG A 36 4.83 0.53 18.51
C ARG A 36 4.87 -0.53 19.61
N GLN A 37 3.69 -0.96 20.12
CA GLN A 37 3.60 -1.91 21.23
C GLN A 37 4.17 -3.28 20.90
N HIS A 38 4.01 -3.70 19.65
CA HIS A 38 4.48 -5.02 19.21
C HIS A 38 5.84 -4.97 18.51
N GLU A 39 6.45 -3.78 18.39
CA GLU A 39 7.74 -3.61 17.70
C GLU A 39 7.70 -4.25 16.31
N ILE A 40 6.77 -3.79 15.47
CA ILE A 40 6.54 -4.32 14.13
C ILE A 40 7.68 -3.88 13.20
N ASP A 41 8.27 -4.83 12.49
CA ASP A 41 9.33 -4.57 11.51
C ASP A 41 8.76 -4.23 10.13
N VAL A 42 7.62 -4.84 9.77
CA VAL A 42 7.00 -4.69 8.44
C VAL A 42 5.49 -4.50 8.57
N LEU A 43 4.96 -3.44 7.94
CA LEU A 43 3.52 -3.22 7.77
C LEU A 43 3.14 -3.53 6.32
N LEU A 44 2.21 -4.47 6.13
CA LEU A 44 1.61 -4.79 4.83
C LEU A 44 0.21 -4.20 4.76
N ILE A 45 -0.04 -3.34 3.76
CA ILE A 45 -1.36 -2.75 3.48
C ILE A 45 -1.85 -3.32 2.16
N ALA A 46 -2.78 -4.27 2.23
CA ALA A 46 -3.17 -5.12 1.12
C ALA A 46 -4.45 -4.63 0.41
N GLY A 47 -4.38 -3.45 -0.16
CA GLY A 47 -5.41 -2.90 -1.03
C GLY A 47 -6.53 -2.13 -0.34
N ASP A 48 -7.32 -1.46 -1.16
CA ASP A 48 -8.46 -0.63 -0.81
C ASP A 48 -8.15 0.39 0.30
N VAL A 49 -7.05 1.12 0.08
CA VAL A 49 -6.62 2.22 0.97
C VAL A 49 -7.70 3.31 0.99
N PHE A 50 -8.21 3.65 -0.19
CA PHE A 50 -9.27 4.65 -0.37
C PHE A 50 -10.58 3.99 -0.80
N ASP A 51 -11.70 4.59 -0.42
CA ASP A 51 -13.03 4.10 -0.80
C ASP A 51 -13.35 4.33 -2.28
N SER A 52 -12.65 5.26 -2.93
CA SER A 52 -12.86 5.56 -4.36
C SER A 52 -11.56 5.90 -5.07
N PRO A 53 -11.50 5.72 -6.41
CA PRO A 53 -10.33 6.04 -7.21
C PRO A 53 -9.98 7.53 -7.24
N ASN A 54 -10.91 8.39 -6.78
CA ASN A 54 -10.70 9.83 -6.66
C ASN A 54 -10.94 10.30 -5.22
N PRO A 55 -10.03 9.97 -4.29
CA PRO A 55 -10.19 10.28 -2.88
C PRO A 55 -10.19 11.78 -2.63
N SER A 56 -10.95 12.21 -1.63
CA SER A 56 -10.97 13.60 -1.19
C SER A 56 -9.58 14.05 -0.70
N ALA A 57 -9.34 15.36 -0.71
CA ALA A 57 -8.10 15.91 -0.16
C ALA A 57 -7.93 15.56 1.34
N GLU A 58 -9.05 15.42 2.06
CA GLU A 58 -9.05 15.04 3.48
C GLU A 58 -8.62 13.56 3.66
N SER A 59 -9.16 12.65 2.86
CA SER A 59 -8.75 11.23 2.86
C SER A 59 -7.27 11.06 2.55
N GLN A 60 -6.78 11.79 1.54
CA GLN A 60 -5.36 11.79 1.18
C GLN A 60 -4.50 12.35 2.33
N ARG A 61 -4.97 13.42 2.99
CA ARG A 61 -4.27 14.01 4.14
C ARG A 61 -4.17 13.05 5.32
N MET A 62 -5.24 12.29 5.63
CA MET A 62 -5.21 11.26 6.67
C MET A 62 -4.17 10.19 6.35
N TYR A 63 -4.16 9.69 5.13
CA TYR A 63 -3.22 8.67 4.66
C TYR A 63 -1.76 9.12 4.75
N TYR A 64 -1.41 10.25 4.13
CA TYR A 64 -0.02 10.74 4.14
C TYR A 64 0.45 11.18 5.53
N ARG A 65 -0.46 11.71 6.35
CA ARG A 65 -0.13 12.02 7.74
C ARG A 65 0.22 10.75 8.51
N PHE A 66 -0.59 9.70 8.40
CA PHE A 66 -0.30 8.41 9.01
C PHE A 66 1.07 7.87 8.59
N LEU A 67 1.37 7.80 7.29
CA LEU A 67 2.66 7.32 6.80
C LEU A 67 3.83 8.13 7.38
N ARG A 68 3.73 9.46 7.32
CA ARG A 68 4.76 10.34 7.86
C ARG A 68 4.99 10.13 9.36
N GLU A 69 3.92 10.06 10.14
CA GLU A 69 4.00 9.92 11.60
C GLU A 69 4.59 8.57 11.98
N VAL A 70 4.08 7.48 11.42
CA VAL A 70 4.53 6.13 11.78
C VAL A 70 5.97 5.85 11.37
N THR A 71 6.42 6.37 10.22
CA THR A 71 7.81 6.21 9.76
C THR A 71 8.78 7.11 10.53
N SER A 72 8.35 8.32 10.92
CA SER A 72 9.16 9.21 11.76
C SER A 72 9.36 8.64 13.18
N GLU A 73 8.33 8.00 13.74
CA GLU A 73 8.40 7.35 15.05
C GLU A 73 9.18 6.03 15.01
N ASN A 74 9.17 5.34 13.87
CA ASN A 74 9.79 4.02 13.68
C ASN A 74 10.64 4.02 12.38
N PRO A 75 11.85 4.58 12.39
CA PRO A 75 12.66 4.74 11.17
C PRO A 75 13.07 3.43 10.49
N SER A 76 13.07 2.30 11.20
CA SER A 76 13.38 0.98 10.66
C SER A 76 12.16 0.25 10.10
N LEU A 77 10.95 0.77 10.32
CA LEU A 77 9.72 0.17 9.81
C LEU A 77 9.71 0.19 8.28
N GLN A 78 9.48 -0.96 7.67
CA GLN A 78 9.19 -1.07 6.25
C GLN A 78 7.68 -1.11 6.03
N ILE A 79 7.19 -0.34 5.07
CA ILE A 79 5.75 -0.34 4.71
C ILE A 79 5.62 -0.76 3.26
N ILE A 80 4.81 -1.79 2.99
CA ILE A 80 4.50 -2.24 1.65
C ILE A 80 2.99 -2.08 1.42
N ILE A 81 2.64 -1.39 0.36
CA ILE A 81 1.27 -1.06 0.00
C ILE A 81 0.98 -1.57 -1.40
N ILE A 82 -0.11 -2.29 -1.57
CA ILE A 82 -0.61 -2.64 -2.90
C ILE A 82 -1.95 -1.95 -3.15
N ALA A 83 -2.25 -1.66 -4.41
CA ALA A 83 -3.56 -1.13 -4.79
C ALA A 83 -4.61 -2.23 -4.78
N GLY A 84 -5.80 -1.92 -4.25
CA GLY A 84 -7.00 -2.72 -4.37
C GLY A 84 -7.87 -2.30 -5.56
N ASN A 85 -9.09 -2.84 -5.64
CA ASN A 85 -10.00 -2.53 -6.75
C ASN A 85 -10.68 -1.16 -6.62
N HIS A 86 -10.77 -0.59 -5.42
CA HIS A 86 -11.28 0.76 -5.19
C HIS A 86 -10.21 1.85 -5.42
N ASP A 87 -8.94 1.49 -5.37
CA ASP A 87 -7.85 2.45 -5.52
C ASP A 87 -7.60 2.84 -6.99
N SER A 88 -7.14 4.06 -7.20
CA SER A 88 -6.45 4.41 -8.44
C SER A 88 -4.98 4.03 -8.33
N ALA A 89 -4.61 2.93 -8.99
CA ALA A 89 -3.25 2.40 -8.97
C ALA A 89 -2.18 3.46 -9.30
N ALA A 90 -2.40 4.25 -10.36
CA ALA A 90 -1.48 5.29 -10.77
C ALA A 90 -1.37 6.43 -9.75
N ARG A 91 -2.47 6.82 -9.09
CA ARG A 91 -2.44 7.86 -8.05
C ARG A 91 -1.75 7.37 -6.79
N LEU A 92 -1.95 6.11 -6.44
CA LEU A 92 -1.33 5.51 -5.25
C LEU A 92 0.20 5.39 -5.44
N GLU A 93 0.67 5.07 -6.66
CA GLU A 93 2.10 5.02 -7.00
C GLU A 93 2.75 6.39 -7.25
N ALA A 94 2.00 7.40 -7.66
CA ALA A 94 2.57 8.69 -8.08
C ALA A 94 3.55 9.31 -7.06
N PRO A 95 3.32 9.22 -5.73
CA PRO A 95 4.26 9.76 -4.74
C PRO A 95 5.42 8.84 -4.37
N ASN A 96 5.59 7.67 -5.03
CA ASN A 96 6.69 6.73 -4.74
C ASN A 96 8.06 7.40 -4.57
N PRO A 97 8.50 8.35 -5.43
CA PRO A 97 9.82 8.97 -5.26
C PRO A 97 10.02 9.68 -3.92
N LEU A 98 8.93 10.10 -3.26
CA LEU A 98 8.97 10.71 -1.92
C LEU A 98 8.80 9.65 -0.82
N LEU A 99 8.06 8.59 -1.09
CA LEU A 99 7.76 7.54 -0.12
C LEU A 99 8.92 6.57 0.08
N GLU A 100 9.73 6.33 -0.95
CA GLU A 100 10.89 5.43 -0.89
C GLU A 100 11.91 5.91 0.15
N ASP A 101 12.12 7.24 0.27
CA ASP A 101 12.97 7.83 1.31
C ASP A 101 12.46 7.58 2.74
N MET A 102 11.19 7.16 2.88
CA MET A 102 10.53 6.84 4.13
C MET A 102 10.39 5.33 4.37
N ASN A 103 11.10 4.49 3.62
CA ASN A 103 10.94 3.02 3.61
C ASN A 103 9.51 2.55 3.28
N VAL A 104 8.78 3.32 2.47
CA VAL A 104 7.45 2.98 1.99
C VAL A 104 7.51 2.60 0.52
N THR A 105 7.11 1.39 0.19
CA THR A 105 7.05 0.86 -1.18
C THR A 105 5.59 0.69 -1.58
N VAL A 106 5.17 1.33 -2.67
CA VAL A 106 3.83 1.16 -3.22
C VAL A 106 3.91 0.39 -4.54
N ARG A 107 3.04 -0.59 -4.71
CA ARG A 107 2.83 -1.33 -5.95
C ARG A 107 1.37 -1.21 -6.36
N GLY A 108 1.10 -0.32 -7.30
CA GLY A 108 -0.26 -0.06 -7.81
C GLY A 108 -0.56 -0.84 -9.08
N VAL A 109 0.44 -1.03 -9.93
CA VAL A 109 0.27 -1.67 -11.25
C VAL A 109 1.21 -2.84 -11.44
N VAL A 110 0.73 -3.86 -12.15
CA VAL A 110 1.58 -4.93 -12.67
C VAL A 110 2.24 -4.43 -13.96
N ARG A 111 3.55 -4.27 -13.95
CA ARG A 111 4.33 -3.80 -15.10
C ARG A 111 4.72 -4.96 -16.01
N ARG A 112 4.99 -4.65 -17.27
CA ARG A 112 5.58 -5.59 -18.24
C ARG A 112 7.02 -5.21 -18.53
N ASN A 113 7.86 -6.22 -18.72
CA ASN A 113 9.25 -6.05 -19.17
C ASN A 113 9.31 -5.71 -20.69
N ALA A 114 10.52 -5.55 -21.23
CA ALA A 114 10.75 -5.23 -22.62
C ALA A 114 10.27 -6.33 -23.59
N GLU A 115 10.21 -7.57 -23.12
CA GLU A 115 9.72 -8.74 -23.85
C GLU A 115 8.19 -8.86 -23.84
N GLY A 116 7.51 -8.04 -23.03
CA GLY A 116 6.05 -8.04 -22.88
C GLY A 116 5.52 -8.97 -21.79
N ASP A 117 6.41 -9.65 -21.08
CA ASP A 117 6.08 -10.50 -19.95
C ASP A 117 5.86 -9.69 -18.66
N ILE A 118 5.23 -10.29 -17.66
CA ILE A 118 5.10 -9.66 -16.35
C ILE A 118 6.48 -9.44 -15.73
N ASP A 119 6.75 -8.20 -15.33
CA ASP A 119 7.96 -7.86 -14.58
C ASP A 119 7.84 -8.33 -13.13
N LEU A 120 8.20 -9.59 -12.89
CA LEU A 120 8.18 -10.18 -11.56
C LEU A 120 9.16 -9.51 -10.61
N GLN A 121 10.28 -8.99 -11.12
CA GLN A 121 11.27 -8.31 -10.28
C GLN A 121 10.70 -7.04 -9.65
N HIS A 122 9.86 -6.31 -10.41
CA HIS A 122 9.15 -5.15 -9.88
C HIS A 122 8.21 -5.50 -8.72
N LEU A 123 7.64 -6.70 -8.71
CA LEU A 123 6.69 -7.15 -7.68
C LEU A 123 7.38 -7.70 -6.43
N ILE A 124 8.65 -8.08 -6.53
CA ILE A 124 9.41 -8.63 -5.41
C ILE A 124 10.02 -7.49 -4.61
N VAL A 125 9.64 -7.38 -3.33
CA VAL A 125 10.16 -6.36 -2.40
C VAL A 125 11.01 -7.06 -1.34
N PRO A 126 12.32 -6.74 -1.23
CA PRO A 126 13.15 -7.31 -0.17
C PRO A 126 12.75 -6.76 1.20
N LEU A 127 12.73 -7.64 2.19
CA LEU A 127 12.49 -7.31 3.59
C LEU A 127 13.79 -7.41 4.37
N TYR A 128 14.10 -6.38 5.13
CA TYR A 128 15.36 -6.24 5.84
C TYR A 128 15.18 -6.42 7.35
N THR A 129 16.16 -7.02 7.98
CA THR A 129 16.35 -7.03 9.44
C THR A 129 17.81 -6.73 9.71
N GLU A 130 18.10 -5.70 10.51
CA GLU A 130 19.48 -5.27 10.83
C GLU A 130 20.33 -4.98 9.59
N GLY A 131 19.71 -4.48 8.51
CA GLY A 131 20.38 -4.16 7.25
C GLY A 131 20.60 -5.32 6.29
N GLU A 132 20.25 -6.55 6.67
CA GLU A 132 20.35 -7.75 5.84
C GLU A 132 18.99 -8.15 5.28
N VAL A 133 18.95 -8.62 4.01
CA VAL A 133 17.73 -9.18 3.41
C VAL A 133 17.43 -10.52 4.06
N THR A 134 16.33 -10.61 4.80
CA THR A 134 15.91 -11.81 5.52
C THR A 134 14.70 -12.50 4.91
N ALA A 135 13.92 -11.79 4.09
CA ALA A 135 12.76 -12.34 3.39
C ALA A 135 12.43 -11.50 2.16
N TYR A 136 11.47 -11.96 1.38
CA TYR A 136 10.91 -11.22 0.24
C TYR A 136 9.39 -11.20 0.33
N CYS A 137 8.80 -10.04 0.03
CA CYS A 137 7.36 -9.89 -0.15
C CYS A 137 7.04 -9.85 -1.64
N LEU A 138 6.13 -10.71 -2.11
CA LEU A 138 5.56 -10.61 -3.45
C LEU A 138 4.34 -9.69 -3.40
N ALA A 139 4.54 -8.43 -3.75
CA ALA A 139 3.54 -7.37 -3.68
C ALA A 139 2.72 -7.29 -4.97
N VAL A 140 1.69 -8.13 -5.09
CA VAL A 140 0.83 -8.22 -6.27
C VAL A 140 -0.41 -7.36 -6.08
N PRO A 141 -0.55 -6.21 -6.78
CA PRO A 141 -1.73 -5.38 -6.69
C PRO A 141 -2.93 -6.01 -7.42
N TYR A 142 -4.12 -5.46 -7.16
CA TYR A 142 -5.32 -5.86 -7.89
C TYR A 142 -5.13 -5.64 -9.39
N PRO A 143 -5.34 -6.69 -10.23
CA PRO A 143 -5.15 -6.56 -11.67
C PRO A 143 -6.28 -5.75 -12.29
N VAL A 144 -6.03 -4.49 -12.63
CA VAL A 144 -6.97 -3.69 -13.42
C VAL A 144 -7.11 -4.24 -14.85
N SER A 145 -8.27 -4.04 -15.45
CA SER A 145 -8.68 -4.61 -16.76
C SER A 145 -7.72 -4.32 -17.93
N TYR A 146 -6.80 -3.38 -17.81
CA TYR A 146 -5.77 -3.08 -18.83
C TYR A 146 -4.60 -4.08 -18.85
N THR A 147 -4.50 -4.92 -17.82
CA THR A 147 -3.58 -6.07 -17.80
C THR A 147 -4.22 -7.33 -18.38
N HIS A 148 -5.19 -7.18 -19.29
CA HIS A 148 -5.74 -8.33 -19.99
C HIS A 148 -4.60 -9.14 -20.58
N LEU A 149 -4.40 -10.31 -20.00
CA LEU A 149 -3.80 -11.44 -20.70
C LEU A 149 -4.72 -11.72 -21.89
N THR A 150 -4.48 -11.07 -23.00
CA THR A 150 -5.02 -11.56 -24.27
C THR A 150 -4.37 -12.91 -24.47
N LEU A 151 -5.09 -13.98 -24.17
CA LEU A 151 -4.73 -15.31 -24.65
C LEU A 151 -4.51 -15.19 -26.15
N PRO A 152 -3.39 -15.70 -26.70
CA PRO A 152 -3.19 -15.69 -28.14
C PRO A 152 -4.36 -16.47 -28.76
N THR A 153 -5.25 -15.74 -29.46
CA THR A 153 -6.23 -16.38 -30.31
C THR A 153 -5.48 -16.92 -31.51
N ASN A 154 -5.12 -18.19 -31.45
CA ASN A 154 -4.70 -18.92 -32.64
C ASN A 154 -5.81 -18.82 -33.68
N ARG A 155 -5.58 -18.08 -34.74
CA ARG A 155 -6.21 -18.26 -36.04
C ARG A 155 -5.25 -19.01 -36.96
#